data_7f80ed30ce8066ee85fc53be80270770
#
_entry.id   7f80ed30ce8066ee85fc53be80270770
#
_cell.length_a   1.000
_cell.length_b   1.000
_cell.length_c   1.000
_cell.angle_alpha   90.00
_cell.angle_beta   90.00
_cell.angle_gamma   90.00
#
_symmetry.space_group_name_H-M   'P 1'
#
loop_
_entity.id
_entity.type
_entity.pdbx_description
1 polymer ?
#
loop_
_entity_poly.entity_id
_entity_poly.type
_entity_poly.pdbx_seq_one_letter_code
_entity_poly.pdbx_strand_id
1 'polypeptide(L)'
;FWAEEIFRALRGEPLLGSCSRLTELDMARSFQKKGRTPPAHDFIGPTGRAQGTESGVIWRRLHMEGRYRNLVAQVAVILAQSAWSYEAGKVRFGVSVDMRHRQPGLRSTGNLTNLIYLNMLPGLTVDDVTRDMAQQLADKNDGMLYWGDRLIRYVPLRMLHRAIQDEIKEKQHTGRYRNSGIISNPGRLSPERLSCDTFALQTGFFIPPCQESLPIFIAMAGTDQCVEILISMSRKLANGGRMAGLMERLQKGLQPS
;
A
#
# COMPACT_ATOMS: atom_id res chain seq x y z
N PHE A 1 -0.37 8.65 -15.34
CA PHE A 1 0.40 9.30 -16.42
C PHE A 1 0.44 8.46 -17.71
N TRP A 2 1.15 7.29 -17.74
CA TRP A 2 1.25 6.50 -18.99
C TRP A 2 -0.09 6.07 -19.55
N ALA A 3 -1.00 5.56 -18.72
CA ALA A 3 -2.34 5.22 -19.16
C ALA A 3 -3.07 6.44 -19.76
N GLU A 4 -2.99 7.59 -19.11
CA GLU A 4 -3.59 8.83 -19.60
C GLU A 4 -3.02 9.24 -20.96
N GLU A 5 -1.69 9.19 -21.18
CA GLU A 5 -1.07 9.50 -22.47
C GLU A 5 -1.50 8.53 -23.57
N ILE A 6 -1.60 7.23 -23.25
CA ILE A 6 -2.10 6.24 -24.21
C ILE A 6 -3.54 6.55 -24.62
N PHE A 7 -4.43 6.82 -23.68
CA PHE A 7 -5.82 7.13 -24.00
C PHE A 7 -5.97 8.48 -24.71
N ARG A 8 -5.14 9.47 -24.40
CA ARG A 8 -5.07 10.72 -25.18
C ARG A 8 -4.70 10.44 -26.64
N ALA A 9 -3.65 9.64 -26.87
CA ALA A 9 -3.25 9.25 -28.21
C ALA A 9 -4.38 8.50 -28.96
N LEU A 10 -5.07 7.59 -28.29
CA LEU A 10 -6.19 6.85 -28.88
C LEU A 10 -7.39 7.74 -29.24
N ARG A 11 -7.59 8.85 -28.51
CA ARG A 11 -8.62 9.85 -28.84
C ARG A 11 -8.17 10.93 -29.83
N GLY A 12 -6.94 10.83 -30.35
CA GLY A 12 -6.36 11.85 -31.23
C GLY A 12 -6.02 13.17 -30.56
N GLU A 13 -5.93 13.20 -29.22
CA GLU A 13 -5.58 14.37 -28.45
C GLU A 13 -4.05 14.58 -28.41
N PRO A 14 -3.56 15.84 -28.33
CA PRO A 14 -2.14 16.10 -28.20
C PRO A 14 -1.60 15.51 -26.88
N LEU A 15 -0.42 14.90 -26.95
CA LEU A 15 0.29 14.40 -25.77
C LEU A 15 0.72 15.57 -24.87
N LEU A 16 0.78 15.35 -23.58
CA LEU A 16 1.05 16.41 -22.60
C LEU A 16 2.55 16.75 -22.45
N GLY A 17 3.42 16.09 -23.23
CA GLY A 17 4.85 16.40 -23.30
C GLY A 17 5.73 15.67 -22.30
N SER A 18 6.98 16.11 -22.16
CA SER A 18 8.02 15.47 -21.36
C SER A 18 7.73 15.49 -19.87
N CYS A 19 8.20 14.43 -19.18
CA CYS A 19 8.07 14.28 -17.74
C CYS A 19 9.28 14.83 -17.00
N SER A 20 9.06 15.21 -15.76
CA SER A 20 10.14 15.50 -14.82
C SER A 20 10.98 14.23 -14.52
N ARG A 21 12.28 14.42 -14.34
CA ARG A 21 13.22 13.37 -13.88
C ARG A 21 13.43 13.37 -12.37
N LEU A 22 12.60 14.10 -11.63
CA LEU A 22 12.68 14.12 -10.16
C LEU A 22 12.54 12.71 -9.59
N THR A 23 13.37 12.43 -8.59
CA THR A 23 13.31 11.21 -7.81
C THR A 23 12.53 11.43 -6.51
N GLU A 24 12.13 10.33 -5.83
CA GLU A 24 11.58 10.38 -4.48
C GLU A 24 12.47 11.15 -3.51
N LEU A 25 13.79 10.95 -3.61
CA LEU A 25 14.77 11.67 -2.77
C LEU A 25 14.75 13.18 -3.02
N ASP A 26 14.60 13.62 -4.27
CA ASP A 26 14.53 15.04 -4.60
C ASP A 26 13.25 15.66 -4.03
N MET A 27 12.12 14.96 -4.17
CA MET A 27 10.86 15.38 -3.59
C MET A 27 10.92 15.47 -2.06
N ALA A 28 11.42 14.41 -1.41
CA ALA A 28 11.50 14.38 0.05
C ALA A 28 12.45 15.47 0.62
N ARG A 29 13.52 15.82 -0.09
CA ARG A 29 14.40 16.93 0.29
C ARG A 29 13.66 18.27 0.31
N SER A 30 12.73 18.49 -0.61
CA SER A 30 11.94 19.72 -0.67
C SER A 30 11.06 19.94 0.55
N PHE A 31 10.73 18.88 1.31
CA PHE A 31 9.89 18.97 2.51
C PHE A 31 10.66 19.36 3.77
N GLN A 32 12.00 19.34 3.72
CA GLN A 32 12.88 19.72 4.86
C GLN A 32 12.56 18.96 6.17
N LYS A 33 12.01 17.75 6.07
CA LYS A 33 11.71 16.92 7.23
C LYS A 33 12.93 16.20 7.76
N LYS A 34 12.97 15.99 9.09
CA LYS A 34 13.98 15.13 9.72
C LYS A 34 13.81 13.71 9.26
N GLY A 35 14.93 12.97 9.13
CA GLY A 35 14.90 11.56 8.79
C GLY A 35 14.16 10.72 9.83
N ARG A 36 13.58 9.61 9.40
CA ARG A 36 12.97 8.62 10.30
C ARG A 36 14.02 7.66 10.85
N THR A 37 13.84 7.27 12.09
CA THR A 37 14.54 6.09 12.63
C THR A 37 13.86 4.83 12.11
N PRO A 38 14.61 3.83 11.62
CA PRO A 38 14.02 2.55 11.24
C PRO A 38 13.27 1.95 12.43
N PRO A 39 12.05 1.45 12.22
CA PRO A 39 11.30 0.81 13.29
C PRO A 39 11.94 -0.53 13.69
N ALA A 40 11.78 -0.90 14.94
CA ALA A 40 12.04 -2.26 15.37
C ALA A 40 11.15 -3.27 14.63
N HIS A 41 11.61 -4.51 14.48
CA HIS A 41 10.81 -5.62 13.96
C HIS A 41 9.93 -6.15 15.10
N ASP A 42 8.80 -5.51 15.36
CA ASP A 42 7.98 -5.79 16.55
C ASP A 42 6.46 -5.85 16.25
N PHE A 43 6.10 -5.74 14.98
CA PHE A 43 4.68 -5.71 14.58
C PHE A 43 4.20 -7.09 14.14
N ILE A 44 2.97 -7.45 14.55
CA ILE A 44 2.30 -8.72 14.20
C ILE A 44 1.59 -8.62 12.84
N GLY A 45 1.39 -9.76 12.18
CA GLY A 45 0.68 -9.84 10.90
C GLY A 45 -0.82 -10.07 11.05
N PRO A 46 -1.65 -9.59 10.10
CA PRO A 46 -3.12 -9.72 10.15
C PRO A 46 -3.65 -11.15 10.09
N THR A 47 -2.82 -12.12 9.70
CA THR A 47 -3.17 -13.53 9.58
C THR A 47 -2.36 -14.43 10.54
N GLY A 48 -1.73 -13.82 11.57
CA GLY A 48 -0.91 -14.53 12.53
C GLY A 48 0.46 -14.94 11.97
N ARG A 49 1.09 -15.94 12.58
CA ARG A 49 2.43 -16.40 12.21
C ARG A 49 2.44 -17.27 10.96
N ALA A 50 3.59 -17.30 10.26
CA ALA A 50 3.79 -18.15 9.10
C ALA A 50 3.60 -19.64 9.45
N GLN A 51 2.92 -20.39 8.59
CA GLN A 51 2.67 -21.83 8.74
C GLN A 51 2.88 -22.54 7.40
N GLY A 52 3.31 -23.79 7.49
CA GLY A 52 3.59 -24.62 6.31
C GLY A 52 4.94 -24.33 5.68
N THR A 53 5.24 -25.04 4.60
CA THR A 53 6.54 -25.03 3.91
C THR A 53 6.48 -24.35 2.53
N GLU A 54 5.28 -24.01 2.05
CA GLU A 54 5.10 -23.39 0.74
C GLU A 54 5.76 -22.02 0.66
N SER A 55 6.62 -21.80 -0.31
CA SER A 55 7.25 -20.53 -0.60
C SER A 55 6.47 -19.73 -1.65
N GLY A 56 6.81 -18.45 -1.76
CA GLY A 56 6.24 -17.54 -2.75
C GLY A 56 5.02 -16.78 -2.24
N VAL A 57 4.41 -16.06 -3.17
CA VAL A 57 3.32 -15.11 -2.92
C VAL A 57 2.04 -15.61 -3.59
N ILE A 58 0.92 -15.32 -2.98
CA ILE A 58 -0.42 -15.54 -3.53
C ILE A 58 -1.21 -14.23 -3.45
N TRP A 59 -2.09 -14.02 -4.41
CA TRP A 59 -2.99 -12.89 -4.40
C TRP A 59 -4.44 -13.32 -4.64
N ARG A 60 -5.38 -12.50 -4.19
CA ARG A 60 -6.83 -12.62 -4.43
C ARG A 60 -7.44 -11.26 -4.64
N ARG A 61 -8.53 -11.24 -5.40
CA ARG A 61 -9.34 -10.05 -5.71
C ARG A 61 -10.69 -10.16 -5.02
N LEU A 62 -11.13 -9.06 -4.44
CA LEU A 62 -12.48 -8.86 -3.91
C LEU A 62 -13.09 -7.69 -4.68
N HIS A 63 -14.19 -7.94 -5.36
CA HIS A 63 -15.01 -6.93 -6.02
C HIS A 63 -16.16 -6.55 -5.10
N MET A 64 -16.38 -5.25 -4.92
CA MET A 64 -17.44 -4.73 -4.07
C MET A 64 -18.20 -3.63 -4.80
N GLU A 65 -19.51 -3.76 -4.89
CA GLU A 65 -20.37 -2.73 -5.48
C GLU A 65 -20.54 -1.54 -4.54
N GLY A 66 -20.76 -0.36 -5.11
CA GLY A 66 -21.02 0.86 -4.38
C GLY A 66 -19.76 1.69 -4.07
N ARG A 67 -20.00 2.73 -3.26
CA ARG A 67 -18.96 3.67 -2.82
C ARG A 67 -18.63 3.42 -1.35
N TYR A 68 -17.37 3.63 -1.01
CA TYR A 68 -16.87 3.43 0.35
C TYR A 68 -16.07 4.66 0.78
N ARG A 69 -16.57 5.37 1.80
CA ARG A 69 -15.84 6.49 2.42
C ARG A 69 -14.79 5.96 3.37
N ASN A 70 -13.69 6.71 3.50
CA ASN A 70 -12.61 6.37 4.45
C ASN A 70 -12.11 4.92 4.32
N LEU A 71 -12.11 4.39 3.08
CA LEU A 71 -11.84 2.97 2.80
C LEU A 71 -10.50 2.51 3.40
N VAL A 72 -9.44 3.33 3.33
CA VAL A 72 -8.14 3.03 3.93
C VAL A 72 -8.26 2.82 5.44
N ALA A 73 -8.98 3.70 6.12
CA ALA A 73 -9.18 3.61 7.56
C ALA A 73 -10.04 2.40 7.96
N GLN A 74 -11.12 2.13 7.22
CA GLN A 74 -11.95 0.94 7.43
C GLN A 74 -11.12 -0.35 7.30
N VAL A 75 -10.35 -0.47 6.21
CA VAL A 75 -9.47 -1.62 5.97
C VAL A 75 -8.43 -1.74 7.08
N ALA A 76 -7.79 -0.64 7.50
CA ALA A 76 -6.79 -0.66 8.57
C ALA A 76 -7.38 -1.16 9.90
N VAL A 77 -8.59 -0.73 10.27
CA VAL A 77 -9.28 -1.18 11.48
C VAL A 77 -9.59 -2.68 11.42
N ILE A 78 -10.14 -3.16 10.30
CA ILE A 78 -10.48 -4.59 10.11
C ILE A 78 -9.22 -5.46 10.17
N LEU A 79 -8.14 -5.03 9.51
CA LEU A 79 -6.86 -5.74 9.53
C LEU A 79 -6.23 -5.78 10.92
N ALA A 80 -6.33 -4.69 11.68
CA ALA A 80 -5.82 -4.62 13.04
C ALA A 80 -6.60 -5.57 13.97
N GLN A 81 -7.93 -5.58 13.89
CA GLN A 81 -8.78 -6.51 14.61
C GLN A 81 -8.46 -7.98 14.23
N SER A 82 -8.23 -8.22 12.93
CA SER A 82 -7.79 -9.53 12.48
C SER A 82 -6.45 -9.94 13.10
N ALA A 83 -5.46 -9.05 13.14
CA ALA A 83 -4.16 -9.34 13.76
C ALA A 83 -4.31 -9.71 15.24
N TRP A 84 -5.05 -8.93 16.01
CA TRP A 84 -5.27 -9.18 17.45
C TRP A 84 -6.13 -10.41 17.72
N SER A 85 -6.91 -10.91 16.75
CA SER A 85 -7.61 -12.19 16.93
C SER A 85 -6.68 -13.40 16.89
N TYR A 86 -5.44 -13.26 16.40
CA TYR A 86 -4.42 -14.33 16.39
C TYR A 86 -3.44 -14.26 17.55
N GLU A 87 -2.95 -13.05 17.86
CA GLU A 87 -2.04 -12.85 18.99
C GLU A 87 -2.05 -11.39 19.47
N ALA A 88 -1.67 -11.17 20.73
CA ALA A 88 -1.42 -9.82 21.25
C ALA A 88 -0.12 -9.26 20.69
N GLY A 89 -0.12 -7.97 20.34
CA GLY A 89 1.07 -7.29 19.82
C GLY A 89 0.77 -5.95 19.20
N LYS A 90 1.83 -5.27 18.78
CA LYS A 90 1.72 -3.99 18.10
C LYS A 90 1.31 -4.18 16.65
N VAL A 91 0.44 -3.31 16.16
CA VAL A 91 -0.03 -3.29 14.78
C VAL A 91 0.27 -1.93 14.16
N ARG A 92 0.89 -1.95 12.97
CA ARG A 92 1.17 -0.74 12.20
C ARG A 92 1.04 -1.00 10.72
N PHE A 93 0.34 -0.11 10.02
CA PHE A 93 0.25 -0.16 8.57
C PHE A 93 1.00 1.01 7.93
N GLY A 94 1.73 0.73 6.84
CA GLY A 94 2.21 1.75 5.93
C GLY A 94 1.10 2.10 4.94
N VAL A 95 0.81 3.37 4.76
CA VAL A 95 -0.13 3.84 3.74
C VAL A 95 0.64 4.59 2.68
N SER A 96 0.51 4.13 1.43
CA SER A 96 1.19 4.73 0.29
C SER A 96 0.60 6.09 -0.07
N VAL A 97 1.45 7.10 -0.17
CA VAL A 97 1.07 8.47 -0.53
C VAL A 97 1.83 8.88 -1.79
N ASP A 98 1.12 9.31 -2.83
CA ASP A 98 1.72 9.91 -4.01
C ASP A 98 2.13 11.35 -3.72
N MET A 99 3.42 11.63 -3.80
CA MET A 99 3.97 12.95 -3.52
C MET A 99 3.81 13.95 -4.68
N ARG A 100 3.35 13.51 -5.86
CA ARG A 100 3.21 14.40 -7.04
C ARG A 100 2.27 15.58 -6.77
N HIS A 101 1.21 15.36 -6.00
CA HIS A 101 0.25 16.40 -5.64
C HIS A 101 0.83 17.50 -4.75
N ARG A 102 2.02 17.28 -4.16
CA ARG A 102 2.73 18.30 -3.38
C ARG A 102 3.35 19.41 -4.25
N GLN A 103 3.54 19.14 -5.53
CA GLN A 103 4.06 20.11 -6.49
C GLN A 103 3.08 20.26 -7.66
N PRO A 104 2.31 21.37 -7.70
CA PRO A 104 1.35 21.62 -8.78
C PRO A 104 2.01 21.52 -10.17
N GLY A 105 1.36 20.84 -11.09
CA GLY A 105 1.85 20.64 -12.45
C GLY A 105 2.97 19.63 -12.61
N LEU A 106 3.42 18.97 -11.54
CA LEU A 106 4.45 17.95 -11.65
C LEU A 106 3.92 16.72 -12.40
N ARG A 107 4.60 16.41 -13.49
CA ARG A 107 4.37 15.19 -14.29
C ARG A 107 5.64 14.37 -14.29
N SER A 108 5.58 13.19 -13.77
CA SER A 108 6.71 12.29 -13.66
C SER A 108 6.29 10.84 -13.82
N THR A 109 7.11 10.06 -14.52
CA THR A 109 7.01 8.59 -14.61
C THR A 109 7.78 7.89 -13.50
N GLY A 110 8.53 8.63 -12.70
CA GLY A 110 9.28 8.09 -11.56
C GLY A 110 8.35 7.59 -10.46
N ASN A 111 8.83 6.66 -9.65
CA ASN A 111 8.15 6.29 -8.42
C ASN A 111 8.31 7.41 -7.38
N LEU A 112 7.29 8.24 -7.25
CA LEU A 112 7.24 9.35 -6.29
C LEU A 112 6.24 9.01 -5.16
N THR A 113 6.36 7.79 -4.63
CA THR A 113 5.49 7.29 -3.56
C THR A 113 6.29 7.09 -2.30
N ASN A 114 5.81 7.61 -1.17
CA ASN A 114 6.36 7.34 0.15
C ASN A 114 5.24 6.89 1.10
N LEU A 115 5.58 6.51 2.32
CA LEU A 115 4.64 5.97 3.30
C LEU A 115 4.42 6.95 4.46
N ILE A 116 3.16 7.07 4.88
CA ILE A 116 2.80 7.46 6.25
C ILE A 116 2.48 6.20 7.04
N TYR A 117 2.49 6.28 8.37
CA TYR A 117 2.34 5.09 9.21
C TYR A 117 1.20 5.24 10.20
N LEU A 118 0.24 4.30 10.14
CA LEU A 118 -0.86 4.19 11.08
C LEU A 118 -0.47 3.24 12.21
N ASN A 119 -0.26 3.76 13.41
CA ASN A 119 -0.06 2.95 14.60
C ASN A 119 -1.43 2.62 15.21
N MET A 120 -1.84 1.37 15.05
CA MET A 120 -3.15 0.94 15.49
C MET A 120 -3.14 0.60 16.98
N LEU A 121 -4.17 1.05 17.69
CA LEU A 121 -4.43 0.71 19.09
C LEU A 121 -5.81 0.06 19.20
N PRO A 122 -6.02 -0.88 20.14
CA PRO A 122 -7.34 -1.43 20.41
C PRO A 122 -8.35 -0.31 20.74
N GLY A 123 -9.53 -0.38 20.13
CA GLY A 123 -10.59 0.60 20.35
C GLY A 123 -10.57 1.82 19.43
N LEU A 124 -9.55 2.01 18.57
CA LEU A 124 -9.57 3.08 17.57
C LEU A 124 -10.72 2.88 16.58
N THR A 125 -11.46 3.96 16.35
CA THR A 125 -12.52 4.03 15.36
C THR A 125 -11.99 4.38 13.97
N VAL A 126 -12.82 4.21 12.94
CA VAL A 126 -12.51 4.65 11.58
C VAL A 126 -12.27 6.16 11.52
N ASP A 127 -13.01 6.94 12.30
CA ASP A 127 -12.85 8.40 12.34
C ASP A 127 -11.53 8.82 12.99
N ASP A 128 -11.09 8.11 14.04
CA ASP A 128 -9.79 8.38 14.66
C ASP A 128 -8.64 8.12 13.70
N VAL A 129 -8.68 7.00 12.98
CA VAL A 129 -7.68 6.64 11.97
C VAL A 129 -7.70 7.65 10.81
N THR A 130 -8.88 8.08 10.38
CA THR A 130 -9.02 9.09 9.31
C THR A 130 -8.43 10.43 9.74
N ARG A 131 -8.65 10.83 10.99
CA ARG A 131 -8.10 12.07 11.56
C ARG A 131 -6.58 12.01 11.67
N ASP A 132 -6.03 10.87 12.14
CA ASP A 132 -4.57 10.67 12.19
C ASP A 132 -3.93 10.74 10.80
N MET A 133 -4.53 10.12 9.79
CA MET A 133 -4.07 10.22 8.40
C MET A 133 -4.06 11.66 7.91
N ALA A 134 -5.15 12.40 8.13
CA ALA A 134 -5.26 13.79 7.72
C ALA A 134 -4.18 14.67 8.40
N GLN A 135 -3.95 14.45 9.68
CA GLN A 135 -2.91 15.16 10.43
C GLN A 135 -1.51 14.85 9.89
N GLN A 136 -1.18 13.57 9.66
CA GLN A 136 0.11 13.17 9.12
C GLN A 136 0.36 13.77 7.72
N LEU A 137 -0.67 13.86 6.88
CA LEU A 137 -0.58 14.52 5.57
C LEU A 137 -0.42 16.04 5.70
N ALA A 138 -1.14 16.69 6.61
CA ALA A 138 -0.97 18.11 6.90
C ALA A 138 0.45 18.41 7.38
N ASP A 139 1.00 17.55 8.22
CA ASP A 139 2.36 17.62 8.72
C ASP A 139 3.43 17.22 7.69
N LYS A 140 3.04 16.83 6.48
CA LYS A 140 3.94 16.39 5.41
C LYS A 140 4.84 15.20 5.83
N ASN A 141 4.31 14.27 6.61
CA ASN A 141 5.06 13.09 7.07
C ASN A 141 5.40 12.11 5.93
N ASP A 142 4.72 12.20 4.79
CA ASP A 142 5.06 11.55 3.54
C ASP A 142 6.41 12.00 2.95
N GLY A 143 6.96 13.13 3.38
CA GLY A 143 8.31 13.58 3.02
C GLY A 143 9.45 13.02 3.89
N MET A 144 9.15 12.20 4.88
CA MET A 144 10.18 11.61 5.75
C MET A 144 10.83 10.40 5.11
N LEU A 145 12.18 10.40 5.05
CA LEU A 145 13.01 9.28 4.58
C LEU A 145 13.76 8.63 5.73
N TYR A 146 14.09 7.36 5.58
CA TYR A 146 15.04 6.72 6.49
C TYR A 146 16.47 7.18 6.17
N TRP A 147 17.29 7.24 7.20
CA TRP A 147 18.71 7.61 7.05
C TRP A 147 19.43 6.72 6.02
N GLY A 148 19.14 5.42 6.02
CA GLY A 148 19.75 4.44 5.11
C GLY A 148 19.35 4.59 3.64
N ASP A 149 18.20 5.24 3.33
CA ASP A 149 17.69 5.34 1.96
C ASP A 149 18.67 6.07 1.02
N ARG A 150 19.48 6.98 1.58
CA ARG A 150 20.50 7.69 0.81
C ARG A 150 21.71 6.83 0.45
N LEU A 151 21.97 5.79 1.23
CA LEU A 151 23.15 4.94 1.10
C LEU A 151 22.87 3.66 0.31
N ILE A 152 21.61 3.24 0.18
CA ILE A 152 21.22 1.98 -0.44
C ILE A 152 21.75 1.84 -1.88
N ARG A 153 21.85 2.95 -2.62
CA ARG A 153 22.38 2.98 -4.00
C ARG A 153 23.85 2.58 -4.12
N TYR A 154 24.59 2.62 -3.02
CA TYR A 154 26.01 2.24 -2.98
C TYR A 154 26.23 0.80 -2.49
N VAL A 155 25.15 0.13 -2.05
CA VAL A 155 25.23 -1.25 -1.55
C VAL A 155 25.23 -2.21 -2.74
N PRO A 156 26.22 -3.11 -2.86
CA PRO A 156 26.23 -4.12 -3.92
C PRO A 156 24.97 -5.00 -3.86
N LEU A 157 24.38 -5.29 -5.02
CA LEU A 157 23.14 -6.07 -5.13
C LEU A 157 23.21 -7.43 -4.42
N ARG A 158 24.39 -8.08 -4.44
CA ARG A 158 24.58 -9.37 -3.74
C ARG A 158 24.44 -9.24 -2.22
N MET A 159 24.94 -8.15 -1.65
CA MET A 159 24.80 -7.88 -0.21
C MET A 159 23.35 -7.54 0.14
N LEU A 160 22.71 -6.71 -0.68
CA LEU A 160 21.30 -6.38 -0.51
C LEU A 160 20.41 -7.63 -0.59
N HIS A 161 20.67 -8.50 -1.58
CA HIS A 161 19.93 -9.76 -1.74
C HIS A 161 20.09 -10.66 -0.50
N ARG A 162 21.31 -10.84 0.02
CA ARG A 162 21.54 -11.63 1.25
C ARG A 162 20.80 -11.03 2.44
N ALA A 163 20.93 -9.72 2.65
CA ALA A 163 20.23 -9.04 3.75
C ALA A 163 18.71 -9.22 3.68
N ILE A 164 18.12 -9.15 2.49
CA ILE A 164 16.68 -9.40 2.29
C ILE A 164 16.33 -10.85 2.61
N GLN A 165 17.13 -11.83 2.16
CA GLN A 165 16.87 -13.26 2.44
C GLN A 165 16.98 -13.57 3.94
N ASP A 166 17.95 -13.01 4.63
CA ASP A 166 18.11 -13.19 6.08
C ASP A 166 16.95 -12.52 6.84
N GLU A 167 16.53 -11.34 6.43
CA GLU A 167 15.36 -10.66 6.97
C GLU A 167 14.07 -11.49 6.78
N ILE A 168 13.87 -12.12 5.61
CA ILE A 168 12.73 -13.01 5.34
C ILE A 168 12.73 -14.18 6.31
N LYS A 169 13.89 -14.86 6.48
CA LYS A 169 14.01 -16.01 7.40
C LYS A 169 13.72 -15.62 8.84
N GLU A 170 14.29 -14.51 9.31
CA GLU A 170 14.06 -13.98 10.65
C GLU A 170 12.58 -13.69 10.89
N LYS A 171 11.93 -12.98 9.97
CA LYS A 171 10.50 -12.65 10.08
C LYS A 171 9.60 -13.87 10.06
N GLN A 172 9.90 -14.84 9.21
CA GLN A 172 9.15 -16.10 9.17
C GLN A 172 9.32 -16.91 10.48
N HIS A 173 10.50 -16.87 11.10
CA HIS A 173 10.77 -17.54 12.35
C HIS A 173 10.13 -16.84 13.56
N THR A 174 10.33 -15.53 13.66
CA THR A 174 9.85 -14.74 14.82
C THR A 174 8.36 -14.36 14.71
N GLY A 175 7.80 -14.28 13.50
CA GLY A 175 6.47 -13.73 13.27
C GLY A 175 6.39 -12.23 13.55
N ARG A 176 7.54 -11.54 13.59
CA ARG A 176 7.64 -10.10 13.85
C ARG A 176 8.14 -9.36 12.64
N TYR A 177 7.49 -8.26 12.31
CA TYR A 177 7.70 -7.51 11.08
C TYR A 177 7.99 -6.04 11.34
N ARG A 178 8.50 -5.34 10.36
CA ARG A 178 8.65 -3.87 10.42
C ARG A 178 7.31 -3.14 10.35
N ASN A 179 6.35 -3.73 9.65
CA ASN A 179 4.96 -3.27 9.55
C ASN A 179 4.06 -4.50 9.48
N SER A 180 2.85 -4.36 9.97
CA SER A 180 1.79 -5.38 9.83
C SER A 180 1.30 -5.53 8.39
N GLY A 181 1.54 -4.54 7.55
CA GLY A 181 1.20 -4.55 6.14
C GLY A 181 1.35 -3.18 5.49
N ILE A 182 1.11 -3.14 4.19
CA ILE A 182 1.02 -1.93 3.39
C ILE A 182 -0.38 -1.83 2.78
N ILE A 183 -0.95 -0.64 2.81
CA ILE A 183 -2.23 -0.30 2.19
C ILE A 183 -1.99 0.77 1.13
N SER A 184 -2.33 0.47 -0.11
CA SER A 184 -2.21 1.39 -1.23
C SER A 184 -3.58 1.67 -1.84
N ASN A 185 -3.92 2.94 -1.93
CA ASN A 185 -5.16 3.37 -2.56
C ASN A 185 -4.85 4.54 -3.51
N PRO A 186 -4.64 4.29 -4.81
CA PRO A 186 -4.47 5.34 -5.80
C PRO A 186 -5.74 6.19 -6.02
N GLY A 187 -6.82 5.86 -5.33
CA GLY A 187 -8.05 6.61 -5.41
C GLY A 187 -8.99 6.14 -6.51
N ARG A 188 -9.78 7.08 -6.99
CA ARG A 188 -10.80 6.81 -8.00
C ARG A 188 -10.22 6.83 -9.40
N LEU A 189 -10.53 5.79 -10.16
CA LEU A 189 -10.28 5.74 -11.60
C LEU A 189 -11.39 6.51 -12.32
N SER A 190 -11.00 7.39 -13.23
CA SER A 190 -11.94 8.15 -14.07
C SER A 190 -12.19 7.38 -15.38
N PRO A 191 -13.38 6.79 -15.57
CA PRO A 191 -13.70 6.11 -16.82
C PRO A 191 -13.52 7.01 -18.05
N GLU A 192 -13.86 8.31 -17.94
CA GLU A 192 -13.79 9.26 -19.03
C GLU A 192 -12.34 9.47 -19.52
N ARG A 193 -11.37 9.43 -18.59
CA ARG A 193 -9.94 9.58 -18.92
C ARG A 193 -9.31 8.30 -19.43
N LEU A 194 -9.88 7.14 -19.08
CA LEU A 194 -9.35 5.81 -19.36
C LEU A 194 -10.24 5.04 -20.34
N SER A 195 -10.97 5.75 -21.19
CA SER A 195 -11.81 5.19 -22.26
C SER A 195 -11.56 5.94 -23.58
N CYS A 196 -11.93 5.32 -24.69
CA CYS A 196 -11.98 5.90 -26.02
C CYS A 196 -13.12 5.23 -26.80
N ASP A 197 -13.37 5.63 -28.05
CA ASP A 197 -14.51 5.15 -28.85
C ASP A 197 -14.61 3.62 -28.96
N THR A 198 -13.46 2.94 -28.93
CA THR A 198 -13.37 1.48 -29.08
C THR A 198 -13.14 0.73 -27.77
N PHE A 199 -12.95 1.44 -26.66
CA PHE A 199 -12.66 0.85 -25.33
C PHE A 199 -13.36 1.63 -24.24
N ALA A 200 -14.19 0.96 -23.45
CA ALA A 200 -14.84 1.50 -22.26
C ALA A 200 -14.29 0.85 -20.99
N LEU A 201 -13.70 1.65 -20.09
CA LEU A 201 -13.28 1.16 -18.79
C LEU A 201 -14.49 0.78 -17.95
N GLN A 202 -14.59 -0.49 -17.55
CA GLN A 202 -15.62 -0.96 -16.62
C GLN A 202 -15.09 -0.93 -15.18
N THR A 203 -13.90 -1.46 -14.97
CA THR A 203 -13.19 -1.48 -13.70
C THR A 203 -11.69 -1.54 -13.93
N GLY A 204 -10.92 -1.20 -12.90
CA GLY A 204 -9.45 -1.28 -12.96
C GLY A 204 -8.88 -1.69 -11.62
N PHE A 205 -7.83 -2.50 -11.67
CA PHE A 205 -7.11 -2.94 -10.49
C PHE A 205 -5.63 -3.16 -10.79
N PHE A 206 -4.82 -3.22 -9.76
CA PHE A 206 -3.43 -3.65 -9.87
C PHE A 206 -3.09 -4.68 -8.79
N ILE A 207 -2.25 -5.63 -9.14
CA ILE A 207 -1.77 -6.64 -8.21
C ILE A 207 -0.61 -6.03 -7.41
N PRO A 208 -0.76 -5.88 -6.08
CA PRO A 208 0.29 -5.27 -5.27
C PRO A 208 1.52 -6.19 -5.19
N PRO A 209 2.73 -5.64 -5.39
CA PRO A 209 3.97 -6.42 -5.28
C PRO A 209 4.23 -6.76 -3.81
N CYS A 210 3.92 -7.96 -3.40
CA CYS A 210 4.22 -8.43 -2.05
C CYS A 210 5.54 -9.21 -2.03
N GLN A 211 6.29 -9.03 -0.95
CA GLN A 211 7.48 -9.82 -0.64
C GLN A 211 7.19 -10.72 0.55
N GLU A 212 7.89 -11.84 0.66
CA GLU A 212 7.72 -12.77 1.80
C GLU A 212 8.11 -12.13 3.15
N SER A 213 8.84 -11.01 3.13
CA SER A 213 9.18 -10.21 4.30
C SER A 213 8.05 -9.27 4.77
N LEU A 214 6.97 -9.14 3.99
CA LEU A 214 5.82 -8.29 4.30
C LEU A 214 4.59 -9.18 4.54
N PRO A 215 3.89 -9.05 5.69
CA PRO A 215 2.75 -9.90 5.98
C PRO A 215 1.64 -9.81 4.94
N ILE A 216 1.29 -8.59 4.54
CA ILE A 216 0.22 -8.34 3.60
C ILE A 216 0.49 -7.04 2.82
N PHE A 217 0.13 -7.03 1.56
CA PHE A 217 -0.02 -5.82 0.79
C PHE A 217 -1.44 -5.77 0.22
N ILE A 218 -2.17 -4.69 0.53
CA ILE A 218 -3.51 -4.45 0.00
C ILE A 218 -3.44 -3.28 -0.99
N ALA A 219 -3.98 -3.52 -2.18
CA ALA A 219 -4.20 -2.50 -3.19
C ALA A 219 -5.70 -2.29 -3.36
N MET A 220 -6.12 -1.05 -3.41
CA MET A 220 -7.52 -0.68 -3.62
C MET A 220 -7.61 0.31 -4.76
N ALA A 221 -8.55 0.11 -5.66
CA ALA A 221 -8.87 1.05 -6.72
C ALA A 221 -10.37 0.97 -6.97
N GLY A 222 -10.99 2.02 -7.46
CA GLY A 222 -12.41 1.98 -7.70
C GLY A 222 -12.88 3.00 -8.73
N THR A 223 -14.11 2.82 -9.13
CA THR A 223 -14.88 3.77 -9.92
C THR A 223 -15.98 4.38 -9.02
N ASP A 224 -16.93 5.08 -9.61
CA ASP A 224 -18.11 5.54 -8.89
C ASP A 224 -19.09 4.42 -8.54
N GLN A 225 -18.95 3.26 -9.15
CA GLN A 225 -19.89 2.15 -9.04
C GLN A 225 -19.36 0.98 -8.22
N CYS A 226 -18.04 0.81 -8.15
CA CYS A 226 -17.43 -0.34 -7.48
C CYS A 226 -16.04 -0.02 -6.95
N VAL A 227 -15.60 -0.86 -6.02
CA VAL A 227 -14.24 -0.88 -5.49
C VAL A 227 -13.63 -2.26 -5.69
N GLU A 228 -12.40 -2.28 -6.16
CA GLU A 228 -11.57 -3.48 -6.28
C GLU A 228 -10.54 -3.50 -5.17
N ILE A 229 -10.53 -4.56 -4.38
CA ILE A 229 -9.55 -4.77 -3.32
C ILE A 229 -8.73 -5.99 -3.67
N LEU A 230 -7.44 -5.80 -3.83
CA LEU A 230 -6.50 -6.90 -4.08
C LEU A 230 -5.62 -7.10 -2.87
N ILE A 231 -5.55 -8.34 -2.45
CA ILE A 231 -4.73 -8.77 -1.32
C ILE A 231 -3.60 -9.63 -1.87
N SER A 232 -2.38 -9.30 -1.51
CA SER A 232 -1.19 -10.10 -1.81
C SER A 232 -0.45 -10.40 -0.51
N MET A 233 -0.06 -11.67 -0.31
CA MET A 233 0.68 -12.11 0.87
C MET A 233 1.50 -13.36 0.60
N SER A 234 2.44 -13.68 1.51
CA SER A 234 3.17 -14.96 1.47
C SER A 234 2.22 -16.15 1.60
N ARG A 235 2.47 -17.23 0.85
CA ARG A 235 1.69 -18.48 0.94
C ARG A 235 1.67 -19.02 2.35
N LYS A 236 2.76 -18.93 3.11
CA LYS A 236 2.85 -19.35 4.52
C LYS A 236 1.90 -18.58 5.44
N LEU A 237 1.56 -17.34 5.10
CA LEU A 237 0.61 -16.51 5.86
C LEU A 237 -0.83 -16.67 5.36
N ALA A 238 -1.02 -17.11 4.12
CA ALA A 238 -2.33 -17.35 3.52
C ALA A 238 -2.90 -18.74 3.83
N ASN A 239 -2.06 -19.67 4.28
CA ASN A 239 -2.36 -21.08 4.44
C ASN A 239 -3.47 -21.37 5.47
N GLY A 240 -4.08 -22.54 5.42
CA GLY A 240 -5.14 -22.94 6.36
C GLY A 240 -6.41 -22.08 6.27
N GLY A 241 -6.75 -21.57 5.08
CA GLY A 241 -7.95 -20.75 4.88
C GLY A 241 -7.86 -19.31 5.38
N ARG A 242 -6.71 -18.88 5.93
CA ARG A 242 -6.56 -17.56 6.58
C ARG A 242 -6.76 -16.40 5.62
N MET A 243 -6.32 -16.54 4.35
CA MET A 243 -6.58 -15.52 3.33
C MET A 243 -8.08 -15.43 3.01
N ALA A 244 -8.76 -16.55 2.86
CA ALA A 244 -10.21 -16.58 2.62
C ALA A 244 -10.98 -15.97 3.81
N GLY A 245 -10.62 -16.32 5.03
CA GLY A 245 -11.21 -15.74 6.25
C GLY A 245 -10.98 -14.24 6.37
N LEU A 246 -9.81 -13.74 5.96
CA LEU A 246 -9.52 -12.32 5.93
C LEU A 246 -10.37 -11.58 4.87
N MET A 247 -10.52 -12.17 3.67
CA MET A 247 -11.39 -11.60 2.63
C MET A 247 -12.85 -11.53 3.09
N GLU A 248 -13.32 -12.57 3.75
CA GLU A 248 -14.68 -12.60 4.30
C GLU A 248 -14.87 -11.51 5.39
N ARG A 249 -13.88 -11.31 6.26
CA ARG A 249 -13.91 -10.21 7.26
C ARG A 249 -13.96 -8.84 6.60
N LEU A 250 -13.20 -8.63 5.54
CA LEU A 250 -13.22 -7.38 4.77
C LEU A 250 -14.59 -7.18 4.11
N GLN A 251 -15.11 -8.22 3.44
CA GLN A 251 -16.41 -8.15 2.75
C GLN A 251 -17.56 -7.84 3.71
N LYS A 252 -17.56 -8.42 4.92
CA LYS A 252 -18.60 -8.20 5.93
C LYS A 252 -18.41 -6.91 6.73
N GLY A 253 -17.17 -6.48 6.92
CA GLY A 253 -16.85 -5.35 7.79
C GLY A 253 -16.83 -4.00 7.10
N LEU A 254 -16.66 -3.97 5.77
CA LEU A 254 -16.65 -2.73 5.01
C LEU A 254 -18.08 -2.20 4.83
N GLN A 255 -18.26 -0.92 5.16
CA GLN A 255 -19.56 -0.26 5.10
C GLN A 255 -19.61 0.69 3.91
N PRO A 256 -20.58 0.52 2.99
CA PRO A 256 -20.81 1.46 1.89
C PRO A 256 -21.23 2.84 2.44
N SER A 257 -21.07 3.84 1.59
CA SER A 257 -21.40 5.26 1.90
C SER A 257 -22.86 5.54 1.67
#